data_df44154b0cde692537a2c004e7640e88
#
_entry.id   df44154b0cde692537a2c004e7640e88
#
_cell.length_a   1.000
_cell.length_b   1.000
_cell.length_c   1.000
_cell.angle_alpha   90.00
_cell.angle_beta   90.00
_cell.angle_gamma   90.00
#
_symmetry.space_group_name_H-M   'P 1'
#
loop_
_entity.id
_entity.type
_entity.pdbx_description
1 polymer ?
#
loop_
_entity_poly.entity_id
_entity_poly.type
_entity_poly.pdbx_seq_one_letter_code
_entity_poly.pdbx_strand_id
1 'polypeptide(L)'
;MNEAKLEGQVALVTGASRGIGAAIALELARKGVQVIGTATSDEGAAKITAALSGHAGCKGVNLNVNDAVASDVLVDAIVKEYGSLHILVNNAGITRDMLAMRLKDADWDAVVGTNLSAVFRLSRAVIKPMMKQRYGRIIAITSVVGASGNPGQANYAAAKAGVAGMTRALARELGSRNITVNCVAPGFIETDMTSGLAEDQQKALLSQIPLGHLGKPADIAHMVAFLAGPQAGYITGQEMHVNGGMFMV
;
A
#
# COMPACT_ATOMS: atom_id res chain seq x y z
N MET A 1 -12.66 -23.67 12.24
CA MET A 1 -13.19 -22.54 11.44
C MET A 1 -12.40 -22.52 10.14
N ASN A 2 -13.06 -22.70 8.98
CA ASN A 2 -12.36 -22.58 7.70
C ASN A 2 -11.82 -21.15 7.60
N GLU A 3 -10.50 -20.97 7.63
CA GLU A 3 -9.88 -19.70 7.22
C GLU A 3 -10.38 -19.43 5.80
N ALA A 4 -11.05 -18.31 5.62
CA ALA A 4 -11.56 -17.92 4.33
C ALA A 4 -10.38 -17.74 3.38
N LYS A 5 -10.22 -18.69 2.48
CA LYS A 5 -9.06 -18.79 1.61
C LYS A 5 -9.07 -17.65 0.59
N LEU A 6 -7.96 -16.93 0.52
CA LEU A 6 -7.62 -16.02 -0.58
C LEU A 6 -7.02 -16.81 -1.78
N GLU A 7 -7.01 -18.14 -1.67
CA GLU A 7 -6.38 -19.07 -2.61
C GLU A 7 -6.89 -18.85 -4.03
N GLY A 8 -5.97 -18.73 -4.97
CA GLY A 8 -6.27 -18.51 -6.39
C GLY A 8 -6.56 -17.05 -6.76
N GLN A 9 -6.64 -16.13 -5.81
CA GLN A 9 -6.73 -14.71 -6.13
C GLN A 9 -5.39 -14.16 -6.64
N VAL A 10 -5.45 -13.10 -7.44
CA VAL A 10 -4.29 -12.41 -8.02
C VAL A 10 -4.17 -11.02 -7.41
N ALA A 11 -3.00 -10.67 -6.93
CA ALA A 11 -2.70 -9.37 -6.32
C ALA A 11 -1.56 -8.64 -7.03
N LEU A 12 -1.71 -7.34 -7.21
CA LEU A 12 -0.64 -6.42 -7.55
C LEU A 12 -0.25 -5.62 -6.31
N VAL A 13 1.02 -5.72 -5.89
CA VAL A 13 1.57 -5.00 -4.73
C VAL A 13 2.69 -4.09 -5.19
N THR A 14 2.52 -2.77 -5.08
CA THR A 14 3.55 -1.83 -5.50
C THR A 14 4.60 -1.59 -4.41
N GLY A 15 5.89 -1.44 -4.81
CA GLY A 15 6.99 -1.20 -3.87
C GLY A 15 7.24 -2.37 -2.93
N ALA A 16 7.23 -3.61 -3.47
CA ALA A 16 7.29 -4.85 -2.72
C ALA A 16 8.71 -5.39 -2.43
N SER A 17 9.77 -4.64 -2.76
CA SER A 17 11.16 -5.12 -2.62
C SER A 17 11.71 -5.09 -1.20
N ARG A 18 11.08 -4.36 -0.26
CA ARG A 18 11.49 -4.20 1.14
C ARG A 18 10.37 -3.71 2.04
N GLY A 19 10.62 -3.71 3.35
CA GLY A 19 9.76 -3.08 4.37
C GLY A 19 8.32 -3.60 4.34
N ILE A 20 7.38 -2.68 4.46
CA ILE A 20 5.93 -2.96 4.51
C ILE A 20 5.47 -3.70 3.24
N GLY A 21 5.90 -3.24 2.06
CA GLY A 21 5.49 -3.86 0.80
C GLY A 21 5.93 -5.31 0.66
N ALA A 22 7.15 -5.64 1.08
CA ALA A 22 7.65 -7.02 1.09
C ALA A 22 6.88 -7.91 2.07
N ALA A 23 6.57 -7.38 3.27
CA ALA A 23 5.78 -8.10 4.27
C ALA A 23 4.34 -8.37 3.76
N ILE A 24 3.72 -7.39 3.11
CA ILE A 24 2.39 -7.54 2.48
C ILE A 24 2.43 -8.61 1.40
N ALA A 25 3.41 -8.54 0.48
CA ALA A 25 3.54 -9.50 -0.60
C ALA A 25 3.69 -10.93 -0.08
N LEU A 26 4.54 -11.14 0.93
CA LEU A 26 4.78 -12.43 1.55
C LEU A 26 3.54 -12.95 2.30
N GLU A 27 2.85 -12.09 3.05
CA GLU A 27 1.65 -12.48 3.80
C GLU A 27 0.51 -12.90 2.88
N LEU A 28 0.28 -12.17 1.78
CA LEU A 28 -0.71 -12.53 0.77
C LEU A 28 -0.33 -13.87 0.08
N ALA A 29 0.94 -14.04 -0.27
CA ALA A 29 1.43 -15.27 -0.89
C ALA A 29 1.26 -16.50 0.02
N ARG A 30 1.53 -16.37 1.34
CA ARG A 30 1.27 -17.41 2.35
C ARG A 30 -0.19 -17.83 2.43
N LYS A 31 -1.11 -16.91 2.10
CA LYS A 31 -2.56 -17.19 2.06
C LYS A 31 -3.04 -17.74 0.70
N GLY A 32 -2.10 -18.09 -0.20
CA GLY A 32 -2.39 -18.70 -1.50
C GLY A 32 -2.74 -17.70 -2.60
N VAL A 33 -2.45 -16.40 -2.40
CA VAL A 33 -2.60 -15.37 -3.43
C VAL A 33 -1.41 -15.42 -4.39
N GLN A 34 -1.68 -15.33 -5.69
CA GLN A 34 -0.65 -15.13 -6.72
C GLN A 34 -0.25 -13.66 -6.75
N VAL A 35 0.92 -13.34 -6.22
CA VAL A 35 1.37 -11.96 -6.00
C VAL A 35 2.31 -11.51 -7.09
N ILE A 36 1.97 -10.42 -7.74
CA ILE A 36 2.85 -9.65 -8.61
C ILE A 36 3.33 -8.44 -7.80
N GLY A 37 4.59 -8.49 -7.33
CA GLY A 37 5.20 -7.38 -6.62
C GLY A 37 5.99 -6.48 -7.54
N THR A 38 5.99 -5.16 -7.33
CA THR A 38 6.80 -4.27 -8.18
C THR A 38 7.93 -3.59 -7.43
N ALA A 39 8.99 -3.28 -8.16
CA ALA A 39 10.12 -2.45 -7.75
C ALA A 39 10.54 -1.55 -8.92
N THR A 40 11.32 -0.50 -8.63
CA THR A 40 11.78 0.48 -9.65
C THR A 40 13.05 0.05 -10.38
N SER A 41 13.56 -1.17 -10.13
CA SER A 41 14.73 -1.72 -10.79
C SER A 41 14.57 -3.23 -11.01
N ASP A 42 15.31 -3.78 -11.97
CA ASP A 42 15.34 -5.22 -12.26
C ASP A 42 15.91 -6.01 -11.09
N GLU A 43 16.91 -5.48 -10.39
CA GLU A 43 17.44 -6.08 -9.16
C GLU A 43 16.35 -6.17 -8.08
N GLY A 44 15.58 -5.10 -7.87
CA GLY A 44 14.44 -5.10 -6.95
C GLY A 44 13.37 -6.12 -7.34
N ALA A 45 13.07 -6.25 -8.62
CA ALA A 45 12.12 -7.24 -9.14
C ALA A 45 12.65 -8.68 -8.93
N ALA A 46 13.93 -8.93 -9.19
CA ALA A 46 14.57 -10.21 -8.93
C ALA A 46 14.54 -10.58 -7.43
N LYS A 47 14.79 -9.61 -6.55
CA LYS A 47 14.70 -9.78 -5.09
C LYS A 47 13.29 -10.19 -4.66
N ILE A 48 12.24 -9.57 -5.22
CA ILE A 48 10.85 -9.97 -4.95
C ILE A 48 10.60 -11.40 -5.41
N THR A 49 11.01 -11.75 -6.63
CA THR A 49 10.82 -13.09 -7.17
C THR A 49 11.51 -14.13 -6.30
N ALA A 50 12.74 -13.87 -5.86
CA ALA A 50 13.46 -14.76 -4.95
C ALA A 50 12.77 -14.93 -3.59
N ALA A 51 12.27 -13.83 -3.01
CA ALA A 51 11.56 -13.85 -1.73
C ALA A 51 10.23 -14.61 -1.80
N LEU A 52 9.60 -14.66 -2.96
CA LEU A 52 8.31 -15.33 -3.20
C LEU A 52 8.45 -16.70 -3.88
N SER A 53 9.67 -17.21 -4.10
CA SER A 53 9.95 -18.43 -4.88
C SER A 53 9.24 -19.69 -4.37
N GLY A 54 8.90 -19.74 -3.07
CA GLY A 54 8.13 -20.85 -2.48
C GLY A 54 6.61 -20.81 -2.77
N HIS A 55 6.12 -19.80 -3.50
CA HIS A 55 4.71 -19.57 -3.74
C HIS A 55 4.41 -19.52 -5.25
N ALA A 56 3.59 -20.46 -5.71
CA ALA A 56 3.29 -20.61 -7.14
C ALA A 56 2.61 -19.37 -7.73
N GLY A 57 3.01 -18.99 -8.94
CA GLY A 57 2.45 -17.85 -9.67
C GLY A 57 2.86 -16.47 -9.15
N CYS A 58 3.76 -16.40 -8.15
CA CYS A 58 4.29 -15.15 -7.63
C CYS A 58 5.54 -14.71 -8.37
N LYS A 59 5.68 -13.41 -8.62
CA LYS A 59 6.87 -12.82 -9.27
C LYS A 59 7.05 -11.34 -8.97
N GLY A 60 8.27 -10.86 -9.15
CA GLY A 60 8.62 -9.45 -9.17
C GLY A 60 8.66 -8.89 -10.59
N VAL A 61 8.26 -7.63 -10.74
CA VAL A 61 8.25 -6.89 -12.01
C VAL A 61 8.85 -5.51 -11.81
N ASN A 62 9.63 -5.03 -12.78
CA ASN A 62 10.10 -3.66 -12.79
C ASN A 62 8.95 -2.71 -13.20
N LEU A 63 8.62 -1.75 -12.35
CA LEU A 63 7.64 -0.71 -12.62
C LEU A 63 8.00 0.57 -11.88
N ASN A 64 8.14 1.66 -12.61
CA ASN A 64 8.02 2.99 -12.04
C ASN A 64 6.53 3.39 -12.04
N VAL A 65 5.91 3.49 -10.87
CA VAL A 65 4.48 3.82 -10.72
C VAL A 65 4.11 5.21 -11.28
N ASN A 66 5.10 6.09 -11.50
CA ASN A 66 4.87 7.39 -12.14
C ASN A 66 4.69 7.28 -13.66
N ASP A 67 5.11 6.18 -14.28
CA ASP A 67 4.82 5.88 -15.67
C ASP A 67 3.40 5.31 -15.80
N ALA A 68 2.49 6.17 -16.27
CA ALA A 68 1.08 5.80 -16.42
C ALA A 68 0.88 4.73 -17.50
N VAL A 69 1.63 4.81 -18.61
CA VAL A 69 1.53 3.85 -19.71
C VAL A 69 2.03 2.47 -19.27
N ALA A 70 3.19 2.43 -18.63
CA ALA A 70 3.73 1.17 -18.09
C ALA A 70 2.80 0.54 -17.04
N SER A 71 2.12 1.37 -16.23
CA SER A 71 1.14 0.91 -15.23
C SER A 71 -0.08 0.25 -15.89
N ASP A 72 -0.64 0.87 -16.93
CA ASP A 72 -1.78 0.31 -17.68
C ASP A 72 -1.37 -0.99 -18.40
N VAL A 73 -0.20 -1.01 -19.05
CA VAL A 73 0.36 -2.21 -19.72
C VAL A 73 0.55 -3.36 -18.74
N LEU A 74 1.07 -3.08 -17.53
CA LEU A 74 1.25 -4.12 -16.52
C LEU A 74 -0.09 -4.71 -16.06
N VAL A 75 -1.10 -3.88 -15.81
CA VAL A 75 -2.44 -4.35 -15.42
C VAL A 75 -3.04 -5.24 -16.51
N ASP A 76 -2.96 -4.83 -17.77
CA ASP A 76 -3.46 -5.62 -18.90
C ASP A 76 -2.69 -6.95 -19.05
N ALA A 77 -1.36 -6.94 -18.86
CA ALA A 77 -0.54 -8.15 -18.89
C ALA A 77 -0.93 -9.14 -17.77
N ILE A 78 -1.16 -8.64 -16.55
CA ILE A 78 -1.61 -9.48 -15.43
C ILE A 78 -2.97 -10.11 -15.75
N VAL A 79 -3.94 -9.32 -16.21
CA VAL A 79 -5.26 -9.84 -16.55
C VAL A 79 -5.19 -10.86 -17.69
N LYS A 80 -4.31 -10.65 -18.67
CA LYS A 80 -4.10 -11.60 -19.78
C LYS A 80 -3.47 -12.92 -19.29
N GLU A 81 -2.48 -12.84 -18.41
CA GLU A 81 -1.71 -14.02 -17.94
C GLU A 81 -2.49 -14.84 -16.91
N TYR A 82 -3.14 -14.17 -15.96
CA TYR A 82 -3.80 -14.82 -14.81
C TYR A 82 -5.34 -14.87 -14.95
N GLY A 83 -5.91 -14.28 -15.99
CA GLY A 83 -7.36 -14.23 -16.24
C GLY A 83 -8.11 -13.17 -15.42
N SER A 84 -7.51 -12.64 -14.35
CA SER A 84 -8.14 -11.71 -13.43
C SER A 84 -7.12 -10.93 -12.60
N LEU A 85 -7.54 -9.81 -11.98
CA LEU A 85 -6.80 -9.09 -10.96
C LEU A 85 -7.77 -8.72 -9.82
N HIS A 86 -7.60 -9.35 -8.66
CA HIS A 86 -8.55 -9.29 -7.56
C HIS A 86 -8.20 -8.23 -6.53
N ILE A 87 -6.89 -8.03 -6.29
CA ILE A 87 -6.38 -7.19 -5.20
C ILE A 87 -5.35 -6.23 -5.77
N LEU A 88 -5.51 -4.94 -5.48
CA LEU A 88 -4.48 -3.92 -5.69
C LEU A 88 -4.04 -3.38 -4.33
N VAL A 89 -2.73 -3.41 -4.07
CA VAL A 89 -2.13 -2.76 -2.91
C VAL A 89 -1.19 -1.65 -3.38
N ASN A 90 -1.64 -0.41 -3.22
CA ASN A 90 -0.84 0.78 -3.48
C ASN A 90 0.04 1.08 -2.26
N ASN A 91 1.27 0.57 -2.25
CA ASN A 91 2.22 0.75 -1.17
C ASN A 91 3.42 1.61 -1.57
N ALA A 92 3.81 1.64 -2.85
CA ALA A 92 4.93 2.47 -3.30
C ALA A 92 4.78 3.93 -2.87
N GLY A 93 5.85 4.51 -2.36
CA GLY A 93 5.84 5.89 -1.90
C GLY A 93 7.25 6.40 -1.61
N ILE A 94 7.38 7.72 -1.59
CA ILE A 94 8.62 8.44 -1.27
C ILE A 94 8.35 9.54 -0.25
N THR A 95 9.40 9.98 0.43
CA THR A 95 9.42 11.21 1.24
C THR A 95 10.44 12.19 0.68
N ARG A 96 10.18 13.49 0.84
CA ARG A 96 11.09 14.60 0.59
C ARG A 96 10.79 15.63 1.68
N ASP A 97 11.37 15.38 2.87
CA ASP A 97 11.05 16.13 4.06
C ASP A 97 11.81 17.45 4.09
N MET A 98 11.09 18.55 4.22
CA MET A 98 11.62 19.89 4.32
C MET A 98 10.58 20.84 4.94
N LEU A 99 11.02 21.76 5.80
CA LEU A 99 10.14 22.80 6.33
C LEU A 99 9.49 23.60 5.19
N ALA A 100 8.21 23.93 5.30
CA ALA A 100 7.39 24.49 4.23
C ALA A 100 8.04 25.71 3.55
N MET A 101 8.70 26.59 4.31
CA MET A 101 9.37 27.79 3.76
C MET A 101 10.59 27.47 2.87
N ARG A 102 11.09 26.24 2.90
CA ARG A 102 12.25 25.79 2.11
C ARG A 102 11.91 24.63 1.17
N LEU A 103 10.68 24.11 1.22
CA LEU A 103 10.22 23.03 0.36
C LEU A 103 10.17 23.52 -1.09
N LYS A 104 10.88 22.82 -1.97
CA LYS A 104 10.91 23.15 -3.41
C LYS A 104 9.71 22.55 -4.10
N ASP A 105 9.17 23.23 -5.13
CA ASP A 105 8.08 22.73 -5.95
C ASP A 105 8.39 21.36 -6.57
N ALA A 106 9.63 21.13 -7.00
CA ALA A 106 10.05 19.83 -7.54
C ALA A 106 9.94 18.69 -6.50
N ASP A 107 10.23 18.94 -5.21
CA ASP A 107 10.07 17.95 -4.14
C ASP A 107 8.60 17.75 -3.79
N TRP A 108 7.80 18.82 -3.84
CA TRP A 108 6.35 18.75 -3.72
C TRP A 108 5.76 17.87 -4.84
N ASP A 109 6.07 18.18 -6.10
CA ASP A 109 5.55 17.47 -7.27
C ASP A 109 5.97 16.00 -7.29
N ALA A 110 7.22 15.70 -6.91
CA ALA A 110 7.70 14.33 -6.84
C ALA A 110 6.91 13.49 -5.81
N VAL A 111 6.63 14.07 -4.62
CA VAL A 111 5.89 13.38 -3.55
C VAL A 111 4.42 13.23 -3.92
N VAL A 112 3.75 14.29 -4.39
CA VAL A 112 2.35 14.24 -4.82
C VAL A 112 2.20 13.33 -6.04
N GLY A 113 3.12 13.40 -7.00
CA GLY A 113 3.15 12.54 -8.17
C GLY A 113 3.16 11.06 -7.82
N THR A 114 4.06 10.67 -6.91
CA THR A 114 4.22 9.26 -6.51
C THR A 114 3.17 8.79 -5.51
N ASN A 115 2.92 9.59 -4.45
CA ASN A 115 2.12 9.13 -3.33
C ASN A 115 0.60 9.36 -3.50
N LEU A 116 0.18 10.17 -4.48
CA LEU A 116 -1.23 10.44 -4.75
C LEU A 116 -1.60 10.17 -6.22
N SER A 117 -0.94 10.82 -7.18
CA SER A 117 -1.32 10.71 -8.59
C SER A 117 -1.12 9.30 -9.15
N ALA A 118 -0.01 8.63 -8.80
CA ALA A 118 0.24 7.25 -9.20
C ALA A 118 -0.76 6.28 -8.55
N VAL A 119 -1.11 6.49 -7.27
CA VAL A 119 -2.15 5.71 -6.58
C VAL A 119 -3.50 5.82 -7.31
N PHE A 120 -3.89 7.04 -7.72
CA PHE A 120 -5.08 7.24 -8.52
C PHE A 120 -5.02 6.49 -9.86
N ARG A 121 -3.92 6.63 -10.61
CA ARG A 121 -3.75 6.01 -11.94
C ARG A 121 -3.86 4.49 -11.86
N LEU A 122 -3.15 3.85 -10.94
CA LEU A 122 -3.22 2.40 -10.74
C LEU A 122 -4.60 1.95 -10.27
N SER A 123 -5.24 2.69 -9.34
CA SER A 123 -6.60 2.39 -8.92
C SER A 123 -7.56 2.45 -10.11
N ARG A 124 -7.46 3.48 -10.96
CA ARG A 124 -8.25 3.60 -12.18
C ARG A 124 -8.01 2.46 -13.18
N ALA A 125 -6.77 2.05 -13.36
CA ALA A 125 -6.41 0.98 -14.31
C ALA A 125 -7.08 -0.36 -13.94
N VAL A 126 -7.21 -0.67 -12.64
CA VAL A 126 -7.82 -1.93 -12.19
C VAL A 126 -9.35 -1.90 -12.14
N ILE A 127 -9.99 -0.72 -12.23
CA ILE A 127 -11.46 -0.61 -12.11
C ILE A 127 -12.16 -1.43 -13.19
N LYS A 128 -11.77 -1.29 -14.46
CA LYS A 128 -12.44 -1.97 -15.57
C LYS A 128 -12.42 -3.49 -15.43
N PRO A 129 -11.28 -4.16 -15.22
CA PRO A 129 -11.24 -5.60 -14.98
C PRO A 129 -12.01 -6.01 -13.71
N MET A 130 -11.89 -5.28 -12.60
CA MET A 130 -12.62 -5.58 -11.36
C MET A 130 -14.14 -5.43 -11.52
N MET A 131 -14.61 -4.42 -12.26
CA MET A 131 -16.03 -4.28 -12.58
C MET A 131 -16.56 -5.43 -13.44
N LYS A 132 -15.78 -5.90 -14.43
CA LYS A 132 -16.15 -7.04 -15.28
C LYS A 132 -16.29 -8.33 -14.49
N GLN A 133 -15.39 -8.59 -13.55
CA GLN A 133 -15.43 -9.78 -12.67
C GLN A 133 -16.38 -9.63 -11.48
N ARG A 134 -16.94 -8.43 -11.22
CA ARG A 134 -17.81 -8.07 -10.08
C ARG A 134 -17.19 -8.39 -8.72
N TYR A 135 -15.90 -8.17 -8.60
CA TYR A 135 -15.12 -8.34 -7.37
C TYR A 135 -13.84 -7.51 -7.45
N GLY A 136 -13.46 -6.90 -6.35
CA GLY A 136 -12.17 -6.19 -6.23
C GLY A 136 -11.88 -5.73 -4.82
N ARG A 137 -10.61 -5.63 -4.51
CA ARG A 137 -10.08 -5.07 -3.27
C ARG A 137 -8.98 -4.08 -3.61
N ILE A 138 -9.23 -2.81 -3.41
CA ILE A 138 -8.25 -1.73 -3.61
C ILE A 138 -7.84 -1.24 -2.23
N ILE A 139 -6.57 -1.38 -1.88
CA ILE A 139 -6.03 -1.03 -0.58
C ILE A 139 -4.85 -0.08 -0.78
N ALA A 140 -4.88 1.08 -0.15
CA ALA A 140 -3.77 2.04 -0.21
C ALA A 140 -3.08 2.15 1.16
N ILE A 141 -1.76 2.15 1.16
CA ILE A 141 -0.98 2.42 2.38
C ILE A 141 -0.84 3.94 2.51
N THR A 142 -1.56 4.49 3.47
CA THR A 142 -1.49 5.89 3.85
C THR A 142 -0.44 6.12 4.94
N SER A 143 -0.71 6.91 5.93
CA SER A 143 0.13 7.14 7.11
C SER A 143 -0.68 7.88 8.18
N VAL A 144 -0.35 7.66 9.43
CA VAL A 144 -0.81 8.50 10.54
C VAL A 144 -0.55 9.98 10.27
N VAL A 145 0.54 10.32 9.59
CA VAL A 145 0.90 11.70 9.21
C VAL A 145 -0.14 12.35 8.29
N GLY A 146 -0.87 11.58 7.49
CA GLY A 146 -1.98 12.10 6.68
C GLY A 146 -3.12 12.69 7.51
N ALA A 147 -3.34 12.17 8.73
CA ALA A 147 -4.37 12.63 9.64
C ALA A 147 -3.84 13.63 10.69
N SER A 148 -2.68 13.34 11.30
CA SER A 148 -2.12 14.18 12.38
C SER A 148 -1.28 15.36 11.88
N GLY A 149 -0.74 15.29 10.65
CA GLY A 149 0.33 16.16 10.20
C GLY A 149 1.68 15.82 10.87
N ASN A 150 2.77 16.31 10.28
CA ASN A 150 4.10 16.28 10.89
C ASN A 150 4.93 17.45 10.35
N PRO A 151 5.66 18.21 11.19
CA PRO A 151 6.56 19.26 10.72
C PRO A 151 7.53 18.75 9.66
N GLY A 152 7.70 19.52 8.59
CA GLY A 152 8.60 19.14 7.47
C GLY A 152 7.99 18.18 6.44
N GLN A 153 6.75 17.72 6.62
CA GLN A 153 6.10 16.75 5.74
C GLN A 153 4.80 17.26 5.11
N ALA A 154 4.71 18.55 4.80
CA ALA A 154 3.51 19.14 4.21
C ALA A 154 3.07 18.45 2.91
N ASN A 155 4.01 18.15 2.01
CA ASN A 155 3.79 17.40 0.77
C ASN A 155 3.31 15.96 1.01
N TYR A 156 3.95 15.26 1.93
CA TYR A 156 3.61 13.88 2.28
C TYR A 156 2.25 13.79 2.97
N ALA A 157 1.99 14.65 3.96
CA ALA A 157 0.71 14.73 4.65
C ALA A 157 -0.44 15.03 3.67
N ALA A 158 -0.26 16.03 2.79
CA ALA A 158 -1.24 16.37 1.77
C ALA A 158 -1.54 15.19 0.84
N ALA A 159 -0.50 14.48 0.37
CA ALA A 159 -0.67 13.31 -0.50
C ALA A 159 -1.42 12.17 0.20
N LYS A 160 -1.05 11.84 1.44
CA LYS A 160 -1.68 10.74 2.20
C LYS A 160 -3.11 11.07 2.61
N ALA A 161 -3.40 12.29 3.02
CA ALA A 161 -4.76 12.78 3.26
C ALA A 161 -5.61 12.76 1.96
N GLY A 162 -5.01 13.16 0.83
CA GLY A 162 -5.65 13.10 -0.48
C GLY A 162 -6.06 11.67 -0.89
N VAL A 163 -5.20 10.68 -0.62
CA VAL A 163 -5.52 9.25 -0.85
C VAL A 163 -6.72 8.83 -0.01
N ALA A 164 -6.79 9.20 1.27
CA ALA A 164 -7.93 8.87 2.13
C ALA A 164 -9.23 9.51 1.62
N GLY A 165 -9.17 10.76 1.14
CA GLY A 165 -10.31 11.44 0.50
C GLY A 165 -10.76 10.74 -0.78
N MET A 166 -9.82 10.41 -1.66
CA MET A 166 -10.06 9.68 -2.91
C MET A 166 -10.66 8.28 -2.64
N THR A 167 -10.17 7.58 -1.63
CA THR A 167 -10.67 6.26 -1.22
C THR A 167 -12.16 6.30 -0.92
N ARG A 168 -12.64 7.31 -0.20
CA ARG A 168 -14.07 7.48 0.11
C ARG A 168 -14.92 7.71 -1.16
N ALA A 169 -14.41 8.47 -2.12
CA ALA A 169 -15.10 8.70 -3.38
C ALA A 169 -15.22 7.41 -4.21
N LEU A 170 -14.09 6.71 -4.41
CA LEU A 170 -14.06 5.45 -5.15
C LEU A 170 -14.90 4.35 -4.49
N ALA A 171 -14.94 4.30 -3.16
CA ALA A 171 -15.79 3.36 -2.44
C ALA A 171 -17.28 3.55 -2.75
N ARG A 172 -17.74 4.81 -2.88
CA ARG A 172 -19.13 5.13 -3.27
C ARG A 172 -19.42 4.74 -4.73
N GLU A 173 -18.48 4.95 -5.64
CA GLU A 173 -18.65 4.62 -7.06
C GLU A 173 -18.68 3.10 -7.30
N LEU A 174 -17.85 2.34 -6.59
CA LEU A 174 -17.54 0.95 -6.92
C LEU A 174 -18.27 -0.08 -6.06
N GLY A 175 -18.88 0.34 -4.95
CA GLY A 175 -19.53 -0.55 -3.99
C GLY A 175 -20.61 -1.45 -4.61
N SER A 176 -21.43 -0.93 -5.55
CA SER A 176 -22.46 -1.71 -6.25
C SER A 176 -21.90 -2.86 -7.12
N ARG A 177 -20.58 -2.87 -7.34
CA ARG A 177 -19.86 -3.91 -8.10
C ARG A 177 -19.10 -4.89 -7.21
N ASN A 178 -19.35 -4.88 -5.88
CA ASN A 178 -18.64 -5.70 -4.91
C ASN A 178 -17.11 -5.40 -4.88
N ILE A 179 -16.76 -4.14 -5.12
CA ILE A 179 -15.38 -3.66 -5.04
C ILE A 179 -15.27 -2.79 -3.79
N THR A 180 -14.41 -3.17 -2.86
CA THR A 180 -14.11 -2.35 -1.68
C THR A 180 -12.84 -1.54 -1.90
N VAL A 181 -12.83 -0.31 -1.39
CA VAL A 181 -11.68 0.59 -1.46
C VAL A 181 -11.40 1.10 -0.07
N ASN A 182 -10.22 0.78 0.49
CA ASN A 182 -9.85 1.12 1.86
C ASN A 182 -8.40 1.60 1.94
N CYS A 183 -8.06 2.25 3.04
CA CYS A 183 -6.71 2.61 3.41
C CYS A 183 -6.25 1.85 4.66
N VAL A 184 -4.95 1.62 4.76
CA VAL A 184 -4.27 1.27 6.00
C VAL A 184 -3.29 2.39 6.32
N ALA A 185 -3.40 2.98 7.52
CA ALA A 185 -2.57 4.08 7.99
C ALA A 185 -1.58 3.58 9.06
N PRO A 186 -0.34 3.26 8.67
CA PRO A 186 0.70 2.90 9.63
C PRO A 186 1.07 4.08 10.54
N GLY A 187 1.43 3.76 11.79
CA GLY A 187 2.23 4.62 12.63
C GLY A 187 3.72 4.47 12.32
N PHE A 188 4.56 4.55 13.36
CA PHE A 188 5.99 4.26 13.24
C PHE A 188 6.25 2.76 13.20
N ILE A 189 6.79 2.28 12.07
CA ILE A 189 7.05 0.87 11.79
C ILE A 189 8.56 0.63 11.72
N GLU A 190 9.03 -0.45 12.31
CA GLU A 190 10.42 -0.90 12.19
C GLU A 190 10.76 -1.17 10.71
N THR A 191 11.62 -0.35 10.15
CA THR A 191 12.14 -0.47 8.80
C THR A 191 13.59 -0.03 8.78
N ASP A 192 14.30 -0.21 7.66
CA ASP A 192 15.67 0.28 7.50
C ASP A 192 15.80 1.79 7.80
N MET A 193 14.71 2.55 7.67
CA MET A 193 14.68 3.98 7.98
C MET A 193 14.66 4.30 9.48
N THR A 194 14.17 3.40 10.31
CA THR A 194 14.06 3.60 11.77
C THR A 194 15.19 2.96 12.55
N SER A 195 15.92 2.01 11.95
CA SER A 195 17.02 1.28 12.59
C SER A 195 18.28 2.12 12.87
N GLY A 196 18.42 3.28 12.23
CA GLY A 196 19.57 4.18 12.36
C GLY A 196 19.35 5.39 13.28
N LEU A 197 18.24 5.46 14.02
CA LEU A 197 17.92 6.59 14.90
C LEU A 197 18.77 6.56 16.17
N ALA A 198 19.27 7.72 16.63
CA ALA A 198 19.94 7.87 17.91
C ALA A 198 18.98 7.53 19.08
N GLU A 199 19.52 7.04 20.20
CA GLU A 199 18.71 6.60 21.36
C GLU A 199 17.69 7.65 21.84
N ASP A 200 18.08 8.92 21.89
CA ASP A 200 17.18 10.00 22.33
C ASP A 200 16.04 10.24 21.33
N GLN A 201 16.31 10.11 20.04
CA GLN A 201 15.28 10.18 19.01
C GLN A 201 14.33 8.99 19.09
N GLN A 202 14.87 7.79 19.35
CA GLN A 202 14.06 6.59 19.59
C GLN A 202 13.15 6.75 20.81
N LYS A 203 13.67 7.23 21.93
CA LYS A 203 12.89 7.49 23.16
C LYS A 203 11.77 8.52 22.92
N ALA A 204 12.09 9.63 22.24
CA ALA A 204 11.11 10.65 21.91
C ALA A 204 9.99 10.12 20.98
N LEU A 205 10.32 9.20 20.09
CA LEU A 205 9.39 8.57 19.16
C LEU A 205 8.49 7.57 19.90
N LEU A 206 9.07 6.73 20.75
CA LEU A 206 8.35 5.75 21.57
C LEU A 206 7.39 6.41 22.56
N SER A 207 7.73 7.58 23.12
CA SER A 207 6.86 8.32 24.03
C SER A 207 5.55 8.78 23.40
N GLN A 208 5.47 8.83 22.05
CA GLN A 208 4.26 9.18 21.31
C GLN A 208 3.35 7.97 21.04
N ILE A 209 3.81 6.75 21.34
CA ILE A 209 3.09 5.52 21.05
C ILE A 209 2.57 4.92 22.36
N PRO A 210 1.25 4.93 22.63
CA PRO A 210 0.68 4.36 23.84
C PRO A 210 1.07 2.91 24.11
N LEU A 211 1.24 2.06 23.07
CA LEU A 211 1.73 0.69 23.24
C LEU A 211 3.23 0.59 23.57
N GLY A 212 3.99 1.70 23.54
CA GLY A 212 5.38 1.79 23.98
C GLY A 212 6.42 1.10 23.09
N HIS A 213 6.03 0.65 21.90
CA HIS A 213 6.94 0.02 20.94
C HIS A 213 6.59 0.38 19.49
N LEU A 214 7.56 0.26 18.59
CA LEU A 214 7.32 0.39 17.15
C LEU A 214 6.48 -0.78 16.64
N GLY A 215 5.63 -0.52 15.66
CA GLY A 215 4.96 -1.59 14.91
C GLY A 215 5.95 -2.33 14.00
N LYS A 216 5.60 -3.53 13.59
CA LYS A 216 6.37 -4.33 12.62
C LYS A 216 5.70 -4.29 11.25
N PRO A 217 6.44 -4.46 10.15
CA PRO A 217 5.85 -4.60 8.82
C PRO A 217 4.74 -5.67 8.75
N ALA A 218 4.86 -6.73 9.57
CA ALA A 218 3.85 -7.77 9.69
C ALA A 218 2.50 -7.27 10.22
N ASP A 219 2.48 -6.29 11.13
CA ASP A 219 1.23 -5.73 11.67
C ASP A 219 0.41 -5.07 10.55
N ILE A 220 1.09 -4.37 9.65
CA ILE A 220 0.46 -3.78 8.47
C ILE A 220 0.02 -4.85 7.47
N ALA A 221 0.87 -5.87 7.25
CA ALA A 221 0.57 -6.96 6.32
C ALA A 221 -0.67 -7.76 6.76
N HIS A 222 -0.85 -8.02 8.05
CA HIS A 222 -2.02 -8.69 8.60
C HIS A 222 -3.30 -7.88 8.36
N MET A 223 -3.27 -6.56 8.57
CA MET A 223 -4.43 -5.70 8.29
C MET A 223 -4.76 -5.67 6.80
N VAL A 224 -3.76 -5.58 5.92
CA VAL A 224 -3.95 -5.65 4.47
C VAL A 224 -4.55 -6.99 4.06
N ALA A 225 -4.04 -8.10 4.58
CA ALA A 225 -4.56 -9.44 4.29
C ALA A 225 -6.00 -9.62 4.78
N PHE A 226 -6.37 -9.05 5.93
CA PHE A 226 -7.74 -9.01 6.40
C PHE A 226 -8.65 -8.23 5.44
N LEU A 227 -8.26 -7.01 5.04
CA LEU A 227 -9.03 -6.18 4.12
C LEU A 227 -9.14 -6.79 2.70
N ALA A 228 -8.15 -7.56 2.28
CA ALA A 228 -8.18 -8.32 1.03
C ALA A 228 -9.15 -9.52 1.08
N GLY A 229 -9.45 -10.01 2.29
CA GLY A 229 -10.26 -11.20 2.52
C GLY A 229 -11.76 -10.99 2.40
N PRO A 230 -12.52 -12.08 2.29
CA PRO A 230 -13.98 -12.03 2.21
C PRO A 230 -14.64 -11.52 3.50
N GLN A 231 -13.99 -11.67 4.67
CA GLN A 231 -14.50 -11.17 5.95
C GLN A 231 -14.63 -9.65 5.99
N ALA A 232 -13.81 -8.93 5.19
CA ALA A 232 -13.88 -7.48 5.06
C ALA A 232 -14.84 -7.01 3.95
N GLY A 233 -15.68 -7.89 3.41
CA GLY A 233 -16.58 -7.57 2.29
C GLY A 233 -17.60 -6.45 2.57
N TYR A 234 -17.84 -6.12 3.84
CA TYR A 234 -18.70 -5.01 4.25
C TYR A 234 -17.93 -3.77 4.75
N ILE A 235 -16.60 -3.76 4.57
CA ILE A 235 -15.73 -2.63 4.94
C ILE A 235 -15.29 -1.93 3.67
N THR A 236 -15.72 -0.68 3.48
CA THR A 236 -15.31 0.14 2.34
C THR A 236 -15.31 1.62 2.71
N GLY A 237 -14.42 2.40 2.10
CA GLY A 237 -14.24 3.82 2.36
C GLY A 237 -13.54 4.13 3.69
N GLN A 238 -12.96 3.13 4.36
CA GLN A 238 -12.35 3.27 5.67
C GLN A 238 -10.85 3.50 5.60
N GLU A 239 -10.33 4.21 6.60
CA GLU A 239 -8.90 4.31 6.88
C GLU A 239 -8.62 3.59 8.21
N MET A 240 -7.98 2.42 8.10
CA MET A 240 -7.68 1.56 9.25
C MET A 240 -6.35 1.96 9.84
N HIS A 241 -6.37 2.58 11.02
CA HIS A 241 -5.17 3.00 11.74
C HIS A 241 -4.49 1.81 12.42
N VAL A 242 -3.21 1.56 12.09
CA VAL A 242 -2.35 0.53 12.69
C VAL A 242 -1.10 1.23 13.21
N ASN A 243 -1.21 1.85 14.40
CA ASN A 243 -0.26 2.85 14.87
C ASN A 243 0.06 2.78 16.37
N GLY A 244 -0.33 1.71 17.08
CA GLY A 244 -0.07 1.56 18.51
C GLY A 244 -0.77 2.58 19.40
N GLY A 245 -1.85 3.21 18.91
CA GLY A 245 -2.58 4.26 19.62
C GLY A 245 -2.02 5.68 19.43
N MET A 246 -1.00 5.86 18.59
CA MET A 246 -0.39 7.15 18.31
C MET A 246 -1.40 8.20 17.78
N PHE A 247 -2.41 7.76 17.06
CA PHE A 247 -3.53 8.57 16.61
C PHE A 247 -4.82 7.75 16.71
N MET A 248 -5.83 8.33 17.35
CA MET A 248 -7.16 7.72 17.57
C MET A 248 -8.24 8.59 16.95
N VAL A 249 -9.20 8.03 16.22
CA VAL A 249 -10.34 8.68 15.57
C VAL A 249 -11.64 8.07 16.06
#